data_afb5c45b066d0a374d29f98dd3b1c74b
#
_entry.id   afb5c45b066d0a374d29f98dd3b1c74b
#
_cell.length_a   1.000
_cell.length_b   1.000
_cell.length_c   1.000
_cell.angle_alpha   90.00
_cell.angle_beta   90.00
_cell.angle_gamma   90.00
#
_symmetry.space_group_name_H-M   'P 1'
#
loop_
_entity.id
_entity.type
_entity.pdbx_description
1 polymer ?
#
loop_
_entity_poly.entity_id
_entity_poly.type
_entity_poly.pdbx_seq_one_letter_code
_entity_poly.pdbx_strand_id
1 'polypeptide(L)'
;MSVQQISVFLESQPGHLRRVLDAFEDAHVSVRGYSASDTGDYGIVRFIVDDPLRALDVLVDMGAAATTTDVLCARLNDEPGELARVMGVMADCGINVTYSYSLIST
;
A
#
# COMPACT_ATOMS: atom_id res chain seq x y z
N MET A 1 -8.19 -8.87 10.17
CA MET A 1 -8.96 -7.82 9.45
C MET A 1 -8.36 -7.62 8.08
N SER A 2 -9.18 -7.43 7.06
CA SER A 2 -8.69 -7.13 5.72
C SER A 2 -8.96 -5.69 5.35
N VAL A 3 -8.07 -5.10 4.55
CA VAL A 3 -8.24 -3.76 4.00
C VAL A 3 -7.93 -3.80 2.51
N GLN A 4 -8.43 -2.82 1.77
CA GLN A 4 -8.13 -2.71 0.36
C GLN A 4 -6.81 -1.98 0.14
N GLN A 5 -5.93 -2.61 -0.60
CA GLN A 5 -4.68 -2.02 -1.03
C GLN A 5 -4.79 -1.62 -2.50
N ILE A 6 -4.27 -0.47 -2.84
CA ILE A 6 -4.16 -0.03 -4.23
C ILE A 6 -2.71 -0.19 -4.66
N SER A 7 -2.49 -0.92 -5.75
CA SER A 7 -1.18 -1.05 -6.37
C SER A 7 -1.16 -0.21 -7.63
N VAL A 8 -0.17 0.66 -7.76
CA VAL A 8 0.02 1.53 -8.92
C VAL A 8 1.32 1.14 -9.60
N PHE A 9 1.26 0.95 -10.91
CA PHE A 9 2.43 0.62 -11.73
C PHE A 9 2.89 1.90 -12.41
N LEU A 10 4.13 2.29 -12.13
CA LEU A 10 4.72 3.52 -12.64
C LEU A 10 6.00 3.22 -13.40
N GLU A 11 6.22 3.94 -14.51
CA GLU A 11 7.56 3.93 -15.13
C GLU A 11 8.55 4.56 -14.16
N SER A 12 9.77 4.02 -14.15
CA SER A 12 10.83 4.49 -13.27
C SER A 12 11.40 5.82 -13.78
N GLN A 13 10.74 6.91 -13.47
CA GLN A 13 11.14 8.26 -13.85
C GLN A 13 10.97 9.22 -12.67
N PRO A 14 11.88 10.20 -12.54
CA PRO A 14 11.74 11.20 -11.49
C PRO A 14 10.39 11.93 -11.57
N GLY A 15 9.76 12.10 -10.44
CA GLY A 15 8.52 12.87 -10.33
C GLY A 15 7.22 12.09 -10.56
N HIS A 16 7.26 10.84 -11.07
CA HIS A 16 6.03 10.08 -11.29
C HIS A 16 5.27 9.82 -9.99
N LEU A 17 5.96 9.35 -8.96
CA LEU A 17 5.33 9.10 -7.66
C LEU A 17 4.78 10.40 -7.06
N ARG A 18 5.52 11.49 -7.17
CA ARG A 18 5.07 12.78 -6.67
C ARG A 18 3.77 13.23 -7.33
N ARG A 19 3.64 13.03 -8.64
CA ARG A 19 2.40 13.37 -9.35
C ARG A 19 1.18 12.63 -8.80
N VAL A 20 1.35 11.35 -8.48
CA VAL A 20 0.29 10.55 -7.87
C VAL A 20 -0.07 11.13 -6.50
N LEU A 21 0.94 11.40 -5.68
CA LEU A 21 0.72 11.93 -4.33
C LEU A 21 0.09 13.33 -4.35
N ASP A 22 0.50 14.19 -5.27
CA ASP A 22 -0.11 15.51 -5.44
C ASP A 22 -1.59 15.38 -5.86
N ALA A 23 -1.91 14.44 -6.74
CA ALA A 23 -3.29 14.21 -7.16
C ALA A 23 -4.15 13.69 -5.98
N PHE A 24 -3.59 12.83 -5.14
CA PHE A 24 -4.28 12.38 -3.93
C PHE A 24 -4.54 13.55 -2.98
N GLU A 25 -3.55 14.41 -2.77
CA GLU A 25 -3.72 15.60 -1.93
C GLU A 25 -4.83 16.50 -2.45
N ASP A 26 -4.84 16.78 -3.75
CA ASP A 26 -5.87 17.62 -4.37
C ASP A 26 -7.28 17.03 -4.21
N ALA A 27 -7.39 15.73 -4.17
CA ALA A 27 -8.65 15.01 -4.00
C ALA A 27 -8.99 14.74 -2.53
N HIS A 28 -8.17 15.21 -1.60
CA HIS A 28 -8.32 14.98 -0.16
C HIS A 28 -8.28 13.49 0.20
N VAL A 29 -7.45 12.72 -0.49
CA VAL A 29 -7.18 11.31 -0.15
C VAL A 29 -5.96 11.27 0.76
N SER A 30 -6.13 10.67 1.95
CA SER A 30 -5.05 10.54 2.92
C SER A 30 -4.38 9.18 2.78
N VAL A 31 -3.06 9.19 2.62
CA VAL A 31 -2.26 7.96 2.57
C VAL A 31 -1.95 7.52 4.00
N ARG A 32 -2.39 6.33 4.37
CA ARG A 32 -2.19 5.74 5.69
C ARG A 32 -0.95 4.85 5.73
N GLY A 33 -0.62 4.23 4.63
CA GLY A 33 0.58 3.43 4.49
C GLY A 33 0.97 3.31 3.04
N TYR A 34 2.24 3.07 2.78
CA TYR A 34 2.70 2.85 1.43
C TYR A 34 3.99 2.02 1.43
N SER A 35 4.21 1.39 0.29
CA SER A 35 5.44 0.68 0.00
C SER A 35 5.78 0.94 -1.45
N ALA A 36 7.01 1.29 -1.72
CA ALA A 36 7.47 1.55 -3.08
C ALA A 36 8.68 0.67 -3.38
N SER A 37 8.65 0.02 -4.52
CA SER A 37 9.77 -0.79 -5.00
C SER A 37 9.96 -0.54 -6.48
N ASP A 38 11.22 -0.63 -6.92
CA ASP A 38 11.60 -0.29 -8.29
C ASP A 38 12.54 -1.36 -8.81
N THR A 39 12.27 -1.87 -10.03
CA THR A 39 13.09 -2.88 -10.67
C THR A 39 14.05 -2.28 -11.71
N GLY A 40 14.08 -0.95 -11.85
CA GLY A 40 14.88 -0.23 -12.84
C GLY A 40 14.07 0.35 -13.98
N ASP A 41 13.15 -0.43 -14.56
CA ASP A 41 12.26 0.04 -15.64
C ASP A 41 10.92 0.47 -15.11
N TYR A 42 10.37 -0.25 -14.15
CA TYR A 42 9.05 -0.01 -13.58
C TYR A 42 9.11 -0.08 -12.06
N GLY A 43 8.28 0.75 -11.44
CA GLY A 43 8.04 0.71 -10.02
C GLY A 43 6.64 0.20 -9.71
N ILE A 44 6.49 -0.42 -8.55
CA ILE A 44 5.21 -0.76 -7.98
C ILE A 44 5.09 0.00 -6.68
N VAL A 45 4.03 0.81 -6.55
CA VAL A 45 3.75 1.54 -5.32
C VAL A 45 2.44 1.02 -4.77
N ARG A 46 2.46 0.60 -3.53
CA ARG A 46 1.27 0.08 -2.84
C ARG A 46 0.81 1.09 -1.83
N PHE A 47 -0.49 1.38 -1.83
CA PHE A 47 -1.08 2.38 -0.94
C PHE A 47 -2.21 1.78 -0.13
N ILE A 48 -2.26 2.15 1.14
CA ILE A 48 -3.46 2.05 1.96
C ILE A 48 -3.94 3.48 2.20
N VAL A 49 -5.16 3.77 1.80
CA VAL A 49 -5.74 5.12 1.85
C VAL A 49 -7.06 5.11 2.62
N ASP A 50 -7.50 6.28 3.04
CA ASP A 50 -8.76 6.45 3.77
C ASP A 50 -9.99 6.26 2.88
N ASP A 51 -9.89 6.54 1.58
CA ASP A 51 -11.00 6.45 0.62
C ASP A 51 -10.53 5.76 -0.67
N PRO A 52 -10.54 4.41 -0.70
CA PRO A 52 -10.04 3.68 -1.87
C PRO A 52 -10.77 3.98 -3.17
N LEU A 53 -12.09 4.17 -3.13
CA LEU A 53 -12.87 4.44 -4.34
C LEU A 53 -12.48 5.79 -4.95
N ARG A 54 -12.33 6.81 -4.12
CA ARG A 54 -11.89 8.13 -4.59
C ARG A 54 -10.47 8.07 -5.16
N ALA A 55 -9.59 7.35 -4.49
CA ALA A 55 -8.22 7.18 -4.96
C ALA A 55 -8.16 6.49 -6.31
N LEU A 56 -8.98 5.46 -6.54
CA LEU A 56 -9.07 4.79 -7.84
C LEU A 56 -9.55 5.74 -8.93
N ASP A 57 -10.56 6.56 -8.63
CA ASP A 57 -11.06 7.54 -9.61
C ASP A 57 -9.96 8.52 -10.01
N VAL A 58 -9.17 8.99 -9.04
CA VAL A 58 -8.03 9.87 -9.30
C VAL A 58 -7.03 9.20 -10.23
N LEU A 59 -6.70 7.95 -9.96
CA LEU A 59 -5.72 7.20 -10.75
C LEU A 59 -6.22 6.94 -12.17
N VAL A 60 -7.50 6.60 -12.32
CA VAL A 60 -8.12 6.42 -13.64
C VAL A 60 -8.05 7.72 -14.44
N ASP A 61 -8.38 8.85 -13.81
CA ASP A 61 -8.33 10.16 -14.46
C ASP A 61 -6.91 10.55 -14.89
N MET A 62 -5.90 10.08 -14.19
CA MET A 62 -4.51 10.31 -14.54
C MET A 62 -4.01 9.36 -15.65
N GLY A 63 -4.79 8.35 -16.01
CA GLY A 63 -4.34 7.31 -16.91
C GLY A 63 -3.34 6.35 -16.29
N ALA A 64 -3.29 6.27 -14.97
CA ALA A 64 -2.37 5.38 -14.27
C ALA A 64 -2.91 3.95 -14.25
N ALA A 65 -2.01 2.97 -14.40
CA ALA A 65 -2.36 1.56 -14.26
C ALA A 65 -2.43 1.21 -12.77
N ALA A 66 -3.60 0.80 -12.30
CA ALA A 66 -3.80 0.50 -10.89
C ALA A 66 -4.71 -0.71 -10.71
N THR A 67 -4.47 -1.45 -9.64
CA THR A 67 -5.31 -2.59 -9.23
C THR A 67 -5.56 -2.51 -7.75
N THR A 68 -6.61 -3.20 -7.29
CA THR A 68 -6.90 -3.34 -5.85
C THR A 68 -6.72 -4.78 -5.43
N THR A 69 -6.30 -4.97 -4.19
CA THR A 69 -6.11 -6.28 -3.58
C THR A 69 -6.54 -6.19 -2.12
N ASP A 70 -7.26 -7.19 -1.65
CA ASP A 70 -7.52 -7.31 -0.22
C ASP A 70 -6.27 -7.86 0.46
N VAL A 71 -5.81 -7.15 1.48
CA VAL A 71 -4.63 -7.55 2.24
C VAL A 71 -5.00 -7.68 3.71
N LEU A 72 -4.27 -8.54 4.42
CA LEU A 72 -4.46 -8.69 5.86
C LEU A 72 -3.80 -7.53 6.60
N CYS A 73 -4.53 -6.99 7.57
CA CYS A 73 -4.04 -5.93 8.43
C CYS A 73 -4.04 -6.42 9.87
N ALA A 74 -2.88 -6.38 10.51
CA ALA A 74 -2.75 -6.80 11.89
C ALA A 74 -2.33 -5.61 12.75
N ARG A 75 -2.99 -5.45 13.91
CA ARG A 75 -2.58 -4.46 14.90
C ARG A 75 -1.44 -5.03 15.72
N LEU A 76 -0.39 -4.24 15.87
CA LEU A 76 0.77 -4.59 16.70
C LEU A 76 0.85 -3.65 17.89
N ASN A 77 1.12 -4.21 19.07
CA ASN A 77 1.51 -3.41 20.22
C ASN A 77 2.97 -3.04 20.08
N ASP A 78 3.35 -1.89 20.59
CA ASP A 78 4.75 -1.44 20.55
C ASP A 78 5.56 -2.14 21.66
N GLU A 79 5.81 -3.42 21.44
CA GLU A 79 6.51 -4.29 22.38
C GLU A 79 7.45 -5.22 21.63
N PRO A 80 8.60 -5.60 22.22
CA PRO A 80 9.48 -6.57 21.61
C PRO A 80 8.77 -7.88 21.34
N GLY A 81 8.96 -8.45 20.15
CA GLY A 81 8.42 -9.77 19.80
C GLY A 81 7.03 -9.75 19.16
N GLU A 82 6.36 -8.60 19.08
CA GLU A 82 5.01 -8.54 18.48
C GLU A 82 5.00 -8.92 17.01
N LEU A 83 5.95 -8.40 16.23
CA LEU A 83 6.03 -8.77 14.81
C LEU A 83 6.38 -10.25 14.65
N ALA A 84 7.28 -10.76 15.48
CA ALA A 84 7.64 -12.18 15.46
C ALA A 84 6.44 -13.06 15.77
N ARG A 85 5.58 -12.64 16.70
CA ARG A 85 4.35 -13.36 17.04
C ARG A 85 3.41 -13.45 15.85
N VAL A 86 3.18 -12.35 15.16
CA VAL A 86 2.30 -12.32 13.98
C VAL A 86 2.87 -13.20 12.86
N MET A 87 4.16 -13.11 12.59
CA MET A 87 4.80 -13.92 11.56
C MET A 87 4.77 -15.41 11.93
N GLY A 88 4.85 -15.73 13.22
CA GLY A 88 4.70 -17.11 13.70
C GLY A 88 3.32 -17.66 13.44
N VAL A 89 2.26 -16.86 13.67
CA VAL A 89 0.88 -17.26 13.37
C VAL A 89 0.72 -17.52 11.86
N MET A 90 1.27 -16.68 11.02
CA MET A 90 1.21 -16.86 9.56
C MET A 90 1.89 -18.17 9.15
N ALA A 91 3.09 -18.43 9.69
CA ALA A 91 3.85 -19.65 9.40
C ALA A 91 3.07 -20.89 9.85
N ASP A 92 2.49 -20.87 11.05
CA ASP A 92 1.72 -21.99 11.60
C ASP A 92 0.49 -22.29 10.74
N CYS A 93 -0.08 -21.27 10.10
CA CYS A 93 -1.20 -21.43 9.17
C CYS A 93 -0.76 -21.81 7.76
N GLY A 94 0.52 -21.99 7.51
CA GLY A 94 1.06 -22.32 6.19
C GLY A 94 1.07 -21.15 5.22
N ILE A 95 1.00 -19.92 5.73
CA ILE A 95 0.97 -18.71 4.91
C ILE A 95 2.39 -18.20 4.70
N ASN A 96 2.80 -18.06 3.44
CA ASN A 96 4.04 -17.42 3.07
C ASN A 96 3.82 -15.93 2.85
N VAL A 97 4.52 -15.10 3.62
CA VAL A 97 4.41 -13.65 3.49
C VAL A 97 5.35 -13.19 2.37
N THR A 98 4.75 -12.71 1.27
CA THR A 98 5.53 -12.26 0.10
C THR A 98 5.93 -10.79 0.20
N TYR A 99 5.14 -9.99 0.90
CA TYR A 99 5.49 -8.62 1.24
C TYR A 99 4.69 -8.16 2.46
N SER A 100 5.23 -7.18 3.14
CA SER A 100 4.55 -6.55 4.27
C SER A 100 5.11 -5.16 4.48
N TYR A 101 4.33 -4.29 5.07
CA TYR A 101 4.72 -2.94 5.42
C TYR A 101 3.82 -2.41 6.52
N SER A 102 4.25 -1.36 7.16
CA SER A 102 3.48 -0.76 8.24
C SER A 102 2.57 0.35 7.74
N LEU A 103 1.55 0.65 8.52
CA LEU A 103 0.65 1.77 8.25
C LEU A 103 0.33 2.49 9.54
N ILE A 104 -0.11 3.74 9.39
CA ILE A 104 -0.52 4.57 10.50
C ILE A 104 -1.96 4.24 10.84
N SER A 105 -2.21 3.94 12.12
CA SER A 105 -3.53 3.69 12.65
C SER A 105 -3.84 4.73 13.72
N THR A 106 -5.01 5.30 13.66
CA THR A 106 -5.49 6.23 14.70
C THR A 106 -6.62 5.61 15.49
#